data_3af00a1e6a0a6bdf5404e553121889e8
#
_entry.id   3af00a1e6a0a6bdf5404e553121889e8
#
_cell.length_a   1.000
_cell.length_b   1.000
_cell.length_c   1.000
_cell.angle_alpha   90.00
_cell.angle_beta   90.00
_cell.angle_gamma   90.00
#
_symmetry.space_group_name_H-M   'P 1'
#
loop_
_entity.id
_entity.type
_entity.pdbx_description
1 polymer ?
#
loop_
_entity_poly.entity_id
_entity_poly.type
_entity_poly.pdbx_seq_one_letter_code
_entity_poly.pdbx_strand_id
1 'polypeptide(L)'
;MKIKKGILSPGQDVMLTRYENLYGEGDHTELVKNEQKKILGRYIFTGIILFFAVMINIVNGILTDTEIETNKNGVLISVERPKEGKKSAVMDTRVKAVWENGQISKDLEIVIEPKNSGISNDRQEEGLIRNETREERLKRNINSMVRALNEDTKKTKVILPLELPDGTKLIWKKKTSANTFLILAAGFFVFFFLYKNRYSNIAKKEEEAKAFIIKDLPGFINKIVLLLDAGEVIHQAFEKVIEDHKKMNGDSRTYFYDQLYKIHTKTSGTNSSLHLELRTFAKRSGVREMMRFSNIISDNISKGSELVKKLKQESEVLWFARKKQAEEKGRIAETKLTFTLVILLLVLVMITIAPAMMNMS
;
A
#
# COMPACT_ATOMS: atom_id res chain seq x y z
N MET A 1 -27.99 29.29 -0.28
CA MET A 1 -28.81 28.09 -0.56
C MET A 1 -28.28 26.94 0.30
N LYS A 2 -28.93 26.63 1.44
CA LYS A 2 -28.48 25.51 2.32
C LYS A 2 -28.82 24.19 1.63
N ILE A 3 -27.82 23.49 1.12
CA ILE A 3 -27.99 22.14 0.59
C ILE A 3 -28.51 21.26 1.72
N LYS A 4 -29.65 20.57 1.48
CA LYS A 4 -30.25 19.62 2.41
C LYS A 4 -29.20 18.55 2.81
N LYS A 5 -28.63 18.64 4.00
CA LYS A 5 -27.71 17.68 4.62
C LYS A 5 -28.30 16.27 4.85
N GLY A 6 -29.52 16.01 4.38
CA GLY A 6 -30.29 14.83 4.78
C GLY A 6 -30.26 13.62 3.84
N ILE A 7 -29.49 13.63 2.72
CA ILE A 7 -29.52 12.56 1.71
C ILE A 7 -28.10 12.00 1.39
N LEU A 8 -27.06 12.52 2.04
CA LEU A 8 -25.69 12.11 1.78
C LEU A 8 -25.27 10.93 2.67
N SER A 9 -24.59 9.94 2.11
CA SER A 9 -24.01 8.86 2.91
C SER A 9 -22.93 9.42 3.86
N PRO A 10 -22.69 8.81 5.04
CA PRO A 10 -21.73 9.32 6.02
C PRO A 10 -20.32 9.62 5.46
N GLY A 11 -19.94 8.94 4.37
CA GLY A 11 -18.66 9.17 3.68
C GLY A 11 -18.68 10.38 2.74
N GLN A 12 -19.85 10.78 2.25
CA GLN A 12 -20.02 11.96 1.39
C GLN A 12 -19.96 13.25 2.20
N ASP A 13 -20.53 13.25 3.40
CA ASP A 13 -20.48 14.40 4.31
C ASP A 13 -19.05 14.75 4.73
N VAL A 14 -18.23 13.74 5.02
CA VAL A 14 -16.82 13.96 5.36
C VAL A 14 -16.06 14.55 4.18
N MET A 15 -16.29 14.06 2.96
CA MET A 15 -15.65 14.59 1.76
C MET A 15 -16.12 16.03 1.49
N LEU A 16 -17.41 16.29 1.58
CA LEU A 16 -17.97 17.60 1.34
C LEU A 16 -17.38 18.64 2.31
N THR A 17 -17.33 18.33 3.60
CA THR A 17 -16.71 19.20 4.61
C THR A 17 -15.24 19.50 4.31
N ARG A 18 -14.48 18.50 3.85
CA ARG A 18 -13.08 18.70 3.45
C ARG A 18 -12.94 19.58 2.20
N TYR A 19 -13.82 19.41 1.20
CA TYR A 19 -13.84 20.28 0.04
C TYR A 19 -14.29 21.70 0.38
N GLU A 20 -15.26 21.87 1.27
CA GLU A 20 -15.64 23.18 1.81
C GLU A 20 -14.46 23.86 2.55
N ASN A 21 -13.68 23.10 3.30
CA ASN A 21 -12.46 23.60 3.95
C ASN A 21 -11.40 24.03 2.94
N LEU A 22 -11.24 23.33 1.82
CA LEU A 22 -10.27 23.66 0.79
C LEU A 22 -10.70 24.86 -0.07
N TYR A 23 -11.92 24.83 -0.60
CA TYR A 23 -12.30 25.75 -1.67
C TYR A 23 -13.28 26.85 -1.21
N GLY A 24 -13.81 26.76 0.02
CA GLY A 24 -14.80 27.69 0.57
C GLY A 24 -16.22 27.22 0.34
N GLU A 25 -17.17 28.09 0.71
CA GLU A 25 -18.57 27.85 0.49
C GLU A 25 -18.90 27.79 -1.00
N GLY A 26 -19.51 26.70 -1.45
CA GLY A 26 -19.90 26.48 -2.84
C GLY A 26 -20.47 25.08 -3.05
N ASP A 27 -20.96 24.82 -4.25
CA ASP A 27 -21.40 23.48 -4.63
C ASP A 27 -20.22 22.63 -5.08
N HIS A 28 -19.77 21.74 -4.19
CA HIS A 28 -18.67 20.80 -4.44
C HIS A 28 -19.16 19.37 -4.72
N THR A 29 -20.45 19.19 -4.98
CA THR A 29 -21.07 17.86 -5.18
C THR A 29 -20.47 17.12 -6.37
N GLU A 30 -20.12 17.80 -7.46
CA GLU A 30 -19.46 17.19 -8.62
C GLU A 30 -18.06 16.70 -8.28
N LEU A 31 -17.28 17.46 -7.52
CA LEU A 31 -15.94 17.07 -7.08
C LEU A 31 -16.00 15.82 -6.20
N VAL A 32 -16.95 15.79 -5.27
CA VAL A 32 -17.20 14.62 -4.40
C VAL A 32 -17.58 13.39 -5.23
N LYS A 33 -18.52 13.54 -6.20
CA LYS A 33 -18.92 12.44 -7.09
C LYS A 33 -17.75 11.90 -7.92
N ASN A 34 -16.90 12.78 -8.44
CA ASN A 34 -15.74 12.37 -9.24
C ASN A 34 -14.70 11.62 -8.40
N GLU A 35 -14.42 12.06 -7.18
CA GLU A 35 -13.53 11.31 -6.28
C GLU A 35 -14.15 9.98 -5.85
N GLN A 36 -15.46 9.91 -5.62
CA GLN A 36 -16.12 8.65 -5.33
C GLN A 36 -16.05 7.67 -6.49
N LYS A 37 -16.24 8.12 -7.75
CA LYS A 37 -16.06 7.29 -8.94
C LYS A 37 -14.63 6.73 -9.02
N LYS A 38 -13.61 7.54 -8.70
CA LYS A 38 -12.22 7.08 -8.67
C LYS A 38 -11.95 6.05 -7.56
N ILE A 39 -12.57 6.25 -6.39
CA ILE A 39 -12.47 5.29 -5.29
C ILE A 39 -13.15 3.98 -5.67
N LEU A 40 -14.38 4.05 -6.20
CA LEU A 40 -15.13 2.88 -6.65
C LEU A 40 -14.39 2.14 -7.77
N GLY A 41 -13.82 2.87 -8.74
CA GLY A 41 -13.00 2.29 -9.81
C GLY A 41 -11.81 1.49 -9.26
N ARG A 42 -11.13 1.99 -8.23
CA ARG A 42 -10.04 1.25 -7.56
C ARG A 42 -10.52 -0.04 -6.89
N TYR A 43 -11.68 -0.02 -6.21
CA TYR A 43 -12.24 -1.23 -5.61
C TYR A 43 -12.66 -2.27 -6.66
N ILE A 44 -13.30 -1.83 -7.75
CA ILE A 44 -13.69 -2.71 -8.86
C ILE A 44 -12.45 -3.34 -9.49
N PHE A 45 -11.44 -2.54 -9.79
CA PHE A 45 -10.20 -3.03 -10.41
C PHE A 45 -9.46 -4.05 -9.54
N THR A 46 -9.33 -3.79 -8.23
CA THR A 46 -8.73 -4.76 -7.31
C THR A 46 -9.59 -6.01 -7.12
N GLY A 47 -10.92 -5.87 -7.12
CA GLY A 47 -11.85 -6.99 -7.07
C GLY A 47 -11.71 -7.89 -8.30
N ILE A 48 -11.58 -7.32 -9.48
CA ILE A 48 -11.35 -8.06 -10.73
C ILE A 48 -10.03 -8.83 -10.70
N ILE A 49 -8.93 -8.18 -10.28
CA ILE A 49 -7.63 -8.85 -10.16
C ILE A 49 -7.70 -10.04 -9.20
N LEU A 50 -8.34 -9.86 -8.05
CA LEU A 50 -8.49 -10.90 -7.04
C LEU A 50 -9.36 -12.05 -7.56
N PHE A 51 -10.44 -11.74 -8.26
CA PHE A 51 -11.29 -12.72 -8.92
C PHE A 51 -10.51 -13.56 -9.94
N PHE A 52 -9.73 -12.93 -10.81
CA PHE A 52 -8.89 -13.65 -11.76
C PHE A 52 -7.81 -14.50 -11.08
N ALA A 53 -7.18 -14.00 -10.01
CA ALA A 53 -6.20 -14.78 -9.25
C ALA A 53 -6.81 -16.03 -8.62
N VAL A 54 -8.02 -15.93 -8.07
CA VAL A 54 -8.76 -17.07 -7.53
C VAL A 54 -9.18 -18.03 -8.64
N MET A 55 -9.69 -17.51 -9.77
CA MET A 55 -10.08 -18.33 -10.93
C MET A 55 -8.90 -19.11 -11.50
N ILE A 56 -7.74 -18.48 -11.67
CA ILE A 56 -6.51 -19.16 -12.14
C ILE A 56 -6.12 -20.27 -11.15
N ASN A 57 -6.23 -20.03 -9.85
CA ASN A 57 -5.92 -21.02 -8.83
C ASN A 57 -6.89 -22.23 -8.89
N ILE A 58 -8.20 -21.96 -9.10
CA ILE A 58 -9.22 -23.01 -9.27
C ILE A 58 -8.99 -23.80 -10.56
N VAL A 59 -8.74 -23.09 -11.67
CA VAL A 59 -8.49 -23.74 -12.98
C VAL A 59 -7.24 -24.62 -12.92
N ASN A 60 -6.16 -24.14 -12.31
CA ASN A 60 -4.96 -24.96 -12.09
C ASN A 60 -5.26 -26.19 -11.21
N GLY A 61 -6.10 -26.04 -10.18
CA GLY A 61 -6.56 -27.15 -9.37
C GLY A 61 -7.35 -28.21 -10.16
N ILE A 62 -8.23 -27.76 -11.06
CA ILE A 62 -9.05 -28.65 -11.91
C ILE A 62 -8.22 -29.33 -13.01
N LEU A 63 -7.27 -28.61 -13.62
CA LEU A 63 -6.38 -29.16 -14.67
C LEU A 63 -5.42 -30.22 -14.14
N THR A 64 -5.16 -30.25 -12.82
CA THR A 64 -4.36 -31.27 -12.14
C THR A 64 -5.19 -32.42 -11.58
N ASP A 65 -6.53 -32.42 -11.77
CA ASP A 65 -7.38 -33.50 -11.26
C ASP A 65 -7.24 -34.77 -12.13
N THR A 66 -6.37 -35.65 -11.68
CA THR A 66 -6.51 -37.10 -11.86
C THR A 66 -7.63 -37.57 -10.93
N GLU A 67 -8.55 -38.43 -11.41
CA GLU A 67 -9.58 -39.01 -10.58
C GLU A 67 -8.95 -39.71 -9.38
N ILE A 68 -9.32 -39.27 -8.18
CA ILE A 68 -8.75 -39.74 -6.93
C ILE A 68 -9.85 -40.43 -6.15
N GLU A 69 -9.65 -41.70 -5.81
CA GLU A 69 -10.56 -42.42 -4.93
C GLU A 69 -10.13 -42.23 -3.46
N THR A 70 -11.04 -41.70 -2.65
CA THR A 70 -10.81 -41.48 -1.21
C THR A 70 -11.80 -42.27 -0.39
N ASN A 71 -11.36 -42.78 0.76
CA ASN A 71 -12.26 -43.40 1.75
C ASN A 71 -13.10 -42.31 2.45
N LYS A 72 -14.19 -42.74 3.16
CA LYS A 72 -15.07 -41.89 3.98
C LYS A 72 -14.30 -40.97 4.95
N ASN A 73 -13.07 -41.31 5.31
CA ASN A 73 -12.18 -40.55 6.21
C ASN A 73 -11.20 -39.64 5.46
N GLY A 74 -11.34 -39.41 4.14
CA GLY A 74 -10.45 -38.55 3.34
C GLY A 74 -9.04 -39.12 3.13
N VAL A 75 -8.87 -40.45 3.30
CA VAL A 75 -7.61 -41.15 3.01
C VAL A 75 -7.61 -41.55 1.55
N LEU A 76 -6.50 -41.24 0.83
CA LEU A 76 -6.30 -41.62 -0.56
C LEU A 76 -6.08 -43.12 -0.66
N ILE A 77 -6.83 -43.81 -1.51
CA ILE A 77 -6.72 -45.24 -1.76
C ILE A 77 -6.12 -45.51 -3.12
N SER A 78 -6.61 -44.84 -4.16
CA SER A 78 -6.16 -45.05 -5.53
C SER A 78 -6.18 -43.74 -6.31
N VAL A 79 -5.32 -43.66 -7.32
CA VAL A 79 -5.21 -42.52 -8.23
C VAL A 79 -5.28 -43.06 -9.65
N GLU A 80 -6.14 -42.49 -10.49
CA GLU A 80 -6.23 -42.86 -11.89
C GLU A 80 -5.02 -42.32 -12.69
N ARG A 81 -4.42 -43.18 -13.50
CA ARG A 81 -3.25 -42.84 -14.31
C ARG A 81 -3.69 -41.97 -15.51
N PRO A 82 -2.94 -40.90 -15.83
CA PRO A 82 -3.22 -40.09 -17.02
C PRO A 82 -3.24 -40.95 -18.30
N LYS A 83 -4.12 -40.59 -19.23
CA LYS A 83 -4.23 -41.28 -20.52
C LYS A 83 -2.91 -41.12 -21.31
N GLU A 84 -2.64 -42.06 -22.20
CA GLU A 84 -1.49 -42.05 -23.09
C GLU A 84 -1.38 -40.72 -23.87
N GLY A 85 -0.15 -40.15 -23.94
CA GLY A 85 0.09 -38.87 -24.56
C GLY A 85 -0.20 -37.61 -23.72
N LYS A 86 -0.72 -37.76 -22.49
CA LYS A 86 -0.84 -36.65 -21.50
C LYS A 86 0.43 -36.51 -20.70
N LYS A 87 0.62 -35.34 -20.08
CA LYS A 87 1.73 -35.11 -19.13
C LYS A 87 1.54 -35.93 -17.86
N SER A 88 2.64 -36.29 -17.20
CA SER A 88 2.65 -36.95 -15.90
C SER A 88 1.81 -36.15 -14.88
N ALA A 89 1.02 -36.86 -14.08
CA ALA A 89 0.26 -36.22 -13.01
C ALA A 89 1.18 -36.06 -11.79
N VAL A 90 1.29 -34.81 -11.35
CA VAL A 90 2.05 -34.46 -10.15
C VAL A 90 1.08 -34.16 -9.03
N MET A 91 1.20 -34.87 -7.92
CA MET A 91 0.29 -34.73 -6.80
C MET A 91 1.05 -34.54 -5.48
N ASP A 92 0.82 -33.38 -4.85
CA ASP A 92 1.32 -33.13 -3.50
C ASP A 92 0.52 -33.93 -2.47
N THR A 93 1.19 -34.85 -1.78
CA THR A 93 0.58 -35.70 -0.76
C THR A 93 1.29 -35.58 0.57
N ARG A 94 0.55 -35.75 1.63
CA ARG A 94 1.10 -35.95 2.97
C ARG A 94 0.88 -37.40 3.39
N VAL A 95 1.97 -38.14 3.56
CA VAL A 95 1.93 -39.50 4.10
C VAL A 95 2.22 -39.43 5.60
N LYS A 96 1.35 -40.08 6.38
CA LYS A 96 1.51 -40.31 7.81
C LYS A 96 1.77 -41.77 8.04
N ALA A 97 2.98 -42.12 8.49
CA ALA A 97 3.32 -43.48 8.91
C ALA A 97 3.06 -43.61 10.42
N VAL A 98 2.31 -44.62 10.82
CA VAL A 98 1.91 -44.86 12.22
C VAL A 98 2.32 -46.30 12.60
N TRP A 99 3.04 -46.40 13.72
CA TRP A 99 3.45 -47.67 14.32
C TRP A 99 3.13 -47.67 15.82
N GLU A 100 3.30 -48.77 16.54
CA GLU A 100 2.87 -48.92 17.94
C GLU A 100 3.37 -47.83 18.89
N ASN A 101 4.60 -47.33 18.70
CA ASN A 101 5.24 -46.38 19.61
C ASN A 101 5.55 -45.03 18.97
N GLY A 102 4.92 -44.65 17.85
CA GLY A 102 5.18 -43.36 17.23
C GLY A 102 4.46 -43.14 15.91
N GLN A 103 4.62 -41.93 15.42
CA GLN A 103 4.10 -41.53 14.12
C GLN A 103 5.06 -40.52 13.49
N ILE A 104 5.20 -40.55 12.17
CA ILE A 104 5.91 -39.56 11.37
C ILE A 104 5.06 -39.11 10.19
N SER A 105 5.10 -37.84 9.86
CA SER A 105 4.45 -37.33 8.64
C SER A 105 5.49 -36.71 7.73
N LYS A 106 5.39 -37.03 6.44
CA LYS A 106 6.25 -36.50 5.39
C LYS A 106 5.40 -35.99 4.25
N ASP A 107 5.75 -34.79 3.75
CA ASP A 107 5.18 -34.27 2.51
C ASP A 107 6.00 -34.86 1.35
N LEU A 108 5.30 -35.43 0.38
CA LEU A 108 5.87 -36.11 -0.80
C LEU A 108 5.13 -35.65 -2.05
N GLU A 109 5.90 -35.42 -3.07
CA GLU A 109 5.38 -35.20 -4.42
C GLU A 109 5.36 -36.56 -5.14
N ILE A 110 4.13 -37.05 -5.44
CA ILE A 110 3.96 -38.28 -6.19
C ILE A 110 3.79 -37.92 -7.66
N VAL A 111 4.72 -38.35 -8.48
CA VAL A 111 4.64 -38.23 -9.95
C VAL A 111 4.10 -39.53 -10.50
N ILE A 112 2.94 -39.49 -11.15
CA ILE A 112 2.31 -40.66 -11.81
C ILE A 112 2.48 -40.46 -13.32
N GLU A 113 3.23 -41.37 -13.92
CA GLU A 113 3.47 -41.36 -15.36
C GLU A 113 2.21 -41.79 -16.14
N PRO A 114 2.00 -41.28 -17.38
CA PRO A 114 0.88 -41.66 -18.22
C PRO A 114 0.94 -43.15 -18.61
N LYS A 115 -0.20 -43.67 -19.06
CA LYS A 115 -0.30 -45.06 -19.53
C LYS A 115 0.61 -45.28 -20.71
N ASN A 116 1.36 -46.44 -20.72
CA ASN A 116 2.31 -46.84 -21.73
C ASN A 116 3.52 -45.88 -21.93
N SER A 117 3.85 -45.06 -20.95
CA SER A 117 5.10 -44.31 -20.97
C SER A 117 6.26 -45.29 -20.80
N GLY A 118 7.33 -45.10 -21.62
CA GLY A 118 8.58 -45.83 -21.45
C GLY A 118 9.24 -45.47 -20.12
N ILE A 119 9.73 -46.44 -19.39
CA ILE A 119 10.36 -46.28 -18.08
C ILE A 119 11.58 -45.36 -18.19
N SER A 120 11.52 -44.18 -17.61
CA SER A 120 12.71 -43.36 -17.39
C SER A 120 13.44 -43.88 -16.15
N ASN A 121 14.45 -44.74 -16.41
CA ASN A 121 15.36 -45.21 -15.37
C ASN A 121 16.34 -44.13 -14.96
N ASP A 122 15.92 -43.23 -14.08
CA ASP A 122 16.84 -42.36 -13.34
C ASP A 122 17.32 -43.15 -12.09
N ARG A 123 18.37 -43.99 -12.31
CA ARG A 123 19.09 -44.68 -11.24
C ARG A 123 19.98 -43.67 -10.53
N GLN A 124 19.50 -43.06 -9.48
CA GLN A 124 20.40 -42.51 -8.46
C GLN A 124 20.85 -43.65 -7.55
N GLU A 125 22.15 -43.89 -7.52
CA GLU A 125 22.82 -44.88 -6.67
C GLU A 125 22.46 -44.66 -5.19
N GLU A 126 21.93 -45.71 -4.57
CA GLU A 126 21.77 -45.80 -3.12
C GLU A 126 23.14 -46.02 -2.47
N GLY A 127 23.70 -44.96 -1.89
CA GLY A 127 24.86 -45.08 -1.02
C GLY A 127 24.53 -45.92 0.22
N LEU A 128 25.26 -46.97 0.45
CA LEU A 128 25.22 -47.80 1.65
C LEU A 128 25.61 -46.98 2.88
N ILE A 129 24.61 -46.46 3.62
CA ILE A 129 24.85 -45.77 4.88
C ILE A 129 24.73 -46.77 6.04
N ARG A 130 25.82 -46.99 6.71
CA ARG A 130 25.96 -47.77 7.95
C ARG A 130 25.48 -46.86 9.12
N ASN A 131 24.43 -47.18 9.76
CA ASN A 131 23.78 -46.52 10.92
C ASN A 131 22.61 -45.54 10.54
N GLU A 132 21.57 -46.08 9.92
CA GLU A 132 20.32 -45.32 9.72
C GLU A 132 19.41 -45.38 10.93
N THR A 133 18.87 -44.24 11.31
CA THR A 133 17.78 -44.17 12.25
C THR A 133 16.51 -44.83 11.68
N ARG A 134 15.57 -45.31 12.54
CA ARG A 134 14.31 -45.92 12.09
C ARG A 134 13.53 -44.97 11.16
N GLU A 135 13.57 -43.68 11.46
CA GLU A 135 12.91 -42.65 10.63
C GLU A 135 13.50 -42.53 9.23
N GLU A 136 14.80 -42.63 9.07
CA GLU A 136 15.47 -42.59 7.77
C GLU A 136 15.15 -43.81 6.93
N ARG A 137 15.11 -45.00 7.56
CA ARG A 137 14.64 -46.23 6.92
C ARG A 137 13.21 -46.12 6.43
N LEU A 138 12.28 -45.60 7.26
CA LEU A 138 10.93 -45.37 6.87
C LEU A 138 10.79 -44.39 5.70
N LYS A 139 11.52 -43.28 5.73
CA LYS A 139 11.57 -42.32 4.63
C LYS A 139 12.07 -42.94 3.32
N ARG A 140 13.09 -43.77 3.39
CA ARG A 140 13.63 -44.49 2.22
C ARG A 140 12.63 -45.50 1.68
N ASN A 141 12.05 -46.33 2.54
CA ASN A 141 11.04 -47.34 2.16
C ASN A 141 9.81 -46.70 1.52
N ILE A 142 9.33 -45.56 2.03
CA ILE A 142 8.22 -44.81 1.41
C ILE A 142 8.65 -44.29 0.01
N ASN A 143 9.85 -43.75 -0.14
CA ASN A 143 10.34 -43.26 -1.43
C ASN A 143 10.50 -44.40 -2.46
N SER A 144 11.05 -45.54 -2.07
CA SER A 144 11.17 -46.70 -2.96
C SER A 144 9.80 -47.24 -3.38
N MET A 145 8.87 -47.29 -2.47
CA MET A 145 7.46 -47.66 -2.75
C MET A 145 6.79 -46.69 -3.75
N VAL A 146 6.96 -45.37 -3.57
CA VAL A 146 6.42 -44.37 -4.50
C VAL A 146 7.05 -44.54 -5.90
N ARG A 147 8.32 -44.86 -6.00
CA ARG A 147 8.96 -45.17 -7.29
C ARG A 147 8.39 -46.46 -7.92
N ALA A 148 8.14 -47.51 -7.13
CA ALA A 148 7.55 -48.77 -7.61
C ALA A 148 6.12 -48.58 -8.17
N LEU A 149 5.41 -47.50 -7.81
CA LEU A 149 4.08 -47.19 -8.37
C LEU A 149 4.13 -46.94 -9.89
N ASN A 150 5.28 -46.58 -10.44
CA ASN A 150 5.46 -46.35 -11.88
C ASN A 150 6.07 -47.55 -12.64
N GLU A 151 6.40 -48.66 -11.99
CA GLU A 151 6.98 -49.86 -12.65
C GLU A 151 5.97 -50.50 -13.61
N ASP A 152 4.68 -50.50 -13.28
CA ASP A 152 3.66 -51.05 -14.15
C ASP A 152 2.75 -49.93 -14.74
N THR A 153 3.22 -49.38 -15.86
CA THR A 153 2.50 -48.29 -16.58
C THR A 153 1.30 -48.79 -17.37
N LYS A 154 1.05 -50.10 -17.46
CA LYS A 154 -0.13 -50.68 -18.15
C LYS A 154 -1.43 -50.56 -17.35
N LYS A 155 -1.34 -50.53 -16.03
CA LYS A 155 -2.51 -50.41 -15.15
C LYS A 155 -3.12 -49.01 -15.20
N THR A 156 -4.42 -48.94 -15.34
CA THR A 156 -5.18 -47.68 -15.38
C THR A 156 -5.30 -47.01 -14.01
N LYS A 157 -5.29 -47.81 -12.92
CA LYS A 157 -5.35 -47.30 -11.55
C LYS A 157 -4.08 -47.66 -10.78
N VAL A 158 -3.53 -46.70 -10.07
CA VAL A 158 -2.41 -46.84 -9.16
C VAL A 158 -2.96 -46.91 -7.75
N ILE A 159 -2.82 -48.08 -7.09
CA ILE A 159 -3.26 -48.30 -5.70
C ILE A 159 -2.12 -47.86 -4.77
N LEU A 160 -2.40 -46.94 -3.87
CA LEU A 160 -1.44 -46.49 -2.86
C LEU A 160 -1.30 -47.55 -1.75
N PRO A 161 -0.08 -47.95 -1.38
CA PRO A 161 0.12 -48.94 -0.32
C PRO A 161 -0.33 -48.36 1.03
N LEU A 162 -1.11 -49.15 1.77
CA LEU A 162 -1.64 -48.78 3.08
C LEU A 162 -0.77 -49.27 4.24
N GLU A 163 0.08 -50.27 3.98
CA GLU A 163 1.00 -50.84 4.98
C GLU A 163 2.38 -51.06 4.35
N LEU A 164 3.42 -50.86 5.16
CA LEU A 164 4.81 -51.24 4.85
C LEU A 164 5.05 -52.71 5.25
N PRO A 165 6.08 -53.39 4.68
CA PRO A 165 6.45 -54.77 5.04
C PRO A 165 6.77 -54.98 6.53
N ASP A 166 7.08 -53.90 7.25
CA ASP A 166 7.34 -53.90 8.70
C ASP A 166 6.09 -53.69 9.58
N GLY A 167 4.89 -53.73 9.00
CA GLY A 167 3.63 -53.57 9.71
C GLY A 167 3.24 -52.10 10.01
N THR A 168 4.02 -51.11 9.53
CA THR A 168 3.73 -49.71 9.70
C THR A 168 2.57 -49.28 8.80
N LYS A 169 1.50 -48.72 9.37
CA LYS A 169 0.33 -48.23 8.61
C LYS A 169 0.60 -46.89 7.97
N LEU A 170 0.26 -46.75 6.69
CA LEU A 170 0.40 -45.56 5.90
C LEU A 170 -0.96 -44.90 5.65
N ILE A 171 -1.07 -43.61 6.01
CA ILE A 171 -2.27 -42.80 5.78
C ILE A 171 -1.88 -41.70 4.78
N TRP A 172 -2.42 -41.81 3.58
CA TRP A 172 -2.19 -40.84 2.51
C TRP A 172 -3.28 -39.79 2.50
N LYS A 173 -2.88 -38.51 2.52
CA LYS A 173 -3.83 -37.38 2.41
C LYS A 173 -3.37 -36.45 1.31
N LYS A 174 -4.30 -35.96 0.48
CA LYS A 174 -4.03 -34.90 -0.48
C LYS A 174 -3.63 -33.64 0.31
N LYS A 175 -2.48 -33.05 -0.01
CA LYS A 175 -2.08 -31.77 0.58
C LYS A 175 -2.94 -30.69 -0.05
N THR A 176 -3.85 -30.15 0.73
CA THR A 176 -4.64 -28.99 0.29
C THR A 176 -3.67 -27.82 0.08
N SER A 177 -3.61 -27.31 -1.14
CA SER A 177 -2.78 -26.15 -1.46
C SER A 177 -3.17 -25.00 -0.54
N ALA A 178 -2.28 -24.61 0.36
CA ALA A 178 -2.46 -23.44 1.22
C ALA A 178 -2.53 -22.12 0.42
N ASN A 179 -2.25 -22.20 -0.89
CA ASN A 179 -2.17 -21.04 -1.78
C ASN A 179 -3.52 -20.30 -1.88
N THR A 180 -4.66 -21.02 -1.89
CA THR A 180 -5.99 -20.38 -1.97
C THR A 180 -6.28 -19.54 -0.73
N PHE A 181 -5.96 -20.05 0.46
CA PHE A 181 -6.14 -19.31 1.70
C PHE A 181 -5.22 -18.10 1.77
N LEU A 182 -3.96 -18.23 1.34
CA LEU A 182 -3.01 -17.13 1.28
C LEU A 182 -3.46 -16.04 0.30
N ILE A 183 -4.00 -16.42 -0.87
CA ILE A 183 -4.53 -15.46 -1.85
C ILE A 183 -5.72 -14.69 -1.26
N LEU A 184 -6.65 -15.38 -0.59
CA LEU A 184 -7.80 -14.75 0.06
C LEU A 184 -7.36 -13.83 1.21
N ALA A 185 -6.41 -14.27 2.04
CA ALA A 185 -5.87 -13.46 3.13
C ALA A 185 -5.15 -12.21 2.61
N ALA A 186 -4.32 -12.36 1.57
CA ALA A 186 -3.66 -11.23 0.91
C ALA A 186 -4.67 -10.27 0.28
N GLY A 187 -5.71 -10.79 -0.38
CA GLY A 187 -6.81 -10.00 -0.94
C GLY A 187 -7.56 -9.20 0.12
N PHE A 188 -7.87 -9.82 1.26
CA PHE A 188 -8.49 -9.13 2.39
C PHE A 188 -7.60 -8.00 2.93
N PHE A 189 -6.29 -8.25 3.05
CA PHE A 189 -5.34 -7.25 3.52
C PHE A 189 -5.24 -6.05 2.57
N VAL A 190 -5.20 -6.30 1.26
CA VAL A 190 -5.20 -5.25 0.22
C VAL A 190 -6.49 -4.43 0.29
N PHE A 191 -7.64 -5.11 0.40
CA PHE A 191 -8.94 -4.45 0.52
C PHE A 191 -9.04 -3.58 1.77
N PHE A 192 -8.56 -4.08 2.92
CA PHE A 192 -8.48 -3.32 4.17
C PHE A 192 -7.59 -2.09 4.04
N PHE A 193 -6.43 -2.22 3.39
CA PHE A 193 -5.52 -1.10 3.15
C PHE A 193 -6.14 -0.03 2.23
N LEU A 194 -6.83 -0.44 1.18
CA LEU A 194 -7.56 0.48 0.31
C LEU A 194 -8.69 1.21 1.06
N TYR A 195 -9.41 0.48 1.92
CA TYR A 195 -10.45 1.08 2.75
C TYR A 195 -9.89 2.16 3.69
N LYS A 196 -8.77 1.88 4.36
CA LYS A 196 -8.09 2.85 5.24
C LYS A 196 -7.60 4.07 4.47
N ASN A 197 -7.09 3.88 3.24
CA ASN A 197 -6.50 4.95 2.43
C ASN A 197 -7.49 5.65 1.47
N ARG A 198 -8.79 5.39 1.58
CA ARG A 198 -9.79 5.92 0.63
C ARG A 198 -9.80 7.45 0.52
N TYR A 199 -9.47 8.16 1.61
CA TYR A 199 -9.49 9.64 1.66
C TYR A 199 -8.09 10.28 1.56
N SER A 200 -7.06 9.50 1.30
CA SER A 200 -5.66 9.98 1.28
C SER A 200 -5.42 11.08 0.24
N ASN A 201 -6.12 11.05 -0.89
CA ASN A 201 -5.98 12.06 -1.95
C ASN A 201 -6.45 13.46 -1.47
N ILE A 202 -7.58 13.51 -0.75
CA ILE A 202 -8.10 14.79 -0.22
C ILE A 202 -7.19 15.28 0.90
N ALA A 203 -6.74 14.39 1.78
CA ALA A 203 -5.80 14.73 2.84
C ALA A 203 -4.48 15.30 2.28
N LYS A 204 -3.95 14.72 1.20
CA LYS A 204 -2.76 15.26 0.50
C LYS A 204 -3.02 16.66 -0.06
N LYS A 205 -4.16 16.89 -0.69
CA LYS A 205 -4.52 18.23 -1.19
C LYS A 205 -4.64 19.25 -0.06
N GLU A 206 -5.19 18.85 1.11
CA GLU A 206 -5.24 19.71 2.30
C GLU A 206 -3.83 20.05 2.82
N GLU A 207 -2.93 19.07 2.88
CA GLU A 207 -1.54 19.29 3.28
C GLU A 207 -0.77 20.16 2.29
N GLU A 208 -0.94 19.93 0.99
CA GLU A 208 -0.37 20.78 -0.06
C GLU A 208 -0.89 22.21 0.02
N ALA A 209 -2.19 22.39 0.22
CA ALA A 209 -2.80 23.70 0.41
C ALA A 209 -2.21 24.43 1.62
N LYS A 210 -2.06 23.77 2.77
CA LYS A 210 -1.41 24.31 3.96
C LYS A 210 0.05 24.66 3.70
N ALA A 211 0.78 23.79 3.00
CA ALA A 211 2.17 24.03 2.64
C ALA A 211 2.33 25.27 1.75
N PHE A 212 1.42 25.48 0.79
CA PHE A 212 1.40 26.71 -0.04
C PHE A 212 1.12 27.95 0.81
N ILE A 213 0.19 27.90 1.76
CA ILE A 213 -0.07 29.04 2.66
C ILE A 213 1.20 29.37 3.46
N ILE A 214 1.82 28.37 4.12
CA ILE A 214 3.03 28.57 4.93
C ILE A 214 4.20 29.09 4.08
N LYS A 215 4.29 28.63 2.84
CA LYS A 215 5.33 29.06 1.89
C LYS A 215 5.18 30.52 1.45
N ASP A 216 3.96 30.93 1.10
CA ASP A 216 3.74 32.22 0.43
C ASP A 216 3.39 33.35 1.40
N LEU A 217 2.84 33.03 2.59
CA LEU A 217 2.41 34.00 3.60
C LEU A 217 3.51 34.98 4.04
N PRO A 218 4.78 34.58 4.31
CA PRO A 218 5.81 35.55 4.74
C PRO A 218 6.09 36.59 3.67
N GLY A 219 6.19 36.18 2.41
CA GLY A 219 6.39 37.10 1.28
C GLY A 219 5.21 38.04 1.07
N PHE A 220 3.99 37.54 1.26
CA PHE A 220 2.78 38.32 1.18
C PHE A 220 2.73 39.40 2.29
N ILE A 221 2.96 39.01 3.56
CA ILE A 221 2.95 39.92 4.70
C ILE A 221 4.02 41.03 4.50
N ASN A 222 5.21 40.65 4.04
CA ASN A 222 6.28 41.60 3.79
C ASN A 222 5.88 42.65 2.76
N LYS A 223 5.24 42.29 1.65
CA LYS A 223 4.70 43.21 0.66
C LYS A 223 3.62 44.14 1.25
N ILE A 224 2.71 43.59 2.05
CA ILE A 224 1.71 44.41 2.74
C ILE A 224 2.36 45.43 3.67
N VAL A 225 3.36 45.02 4.47
CA VAL A 225 4.09 45.91 5.38
C VAL A 225 4.76 47.03 4.61
N LEU A 226 5.41 46.75 3.49
CA LEU A 226 6.06 47.77 2.66
C LEU A 226 5.08 48.85 2.14
N LEU A 227 3.88 48.42 1.72
CA LEU A 227 2.85 49.32 1.24
C LEU A 227 2.21 50.15 2.38
N LEU A 228 2.01 49.54 3.54
CA LEU A 228 1.53 50.23 4.73
C LEU A 228 2.55 51.25 5.25
N ASP A 229 3.85 50.92 5.22
CA ASP A 229 4.95 51.87 5.55
C ASP A 229 4.99 53.04 4.56
N ALA A 230 4.62 52.83 3.29
CA ALA A 230 4.50 53.89 2.29
C ALA A 230 3.24 54.76 2.48
N GLY A 231 2.41 54.47 3.49
CA GLY A 231 1.19 55.22 3.79
C GLY A 231 -0.10 54.70 3.15
N GLU A 232 -0.06 53.59 2.47
CA GLU A 232 -1.26 52.95 1.90
C GLU A 232 -2.15 52.41 3.02
N VAL A 233 -3.46 52.39 2.78
CA VAL A 233 -4.39 51.72 3.70
C VAL A 233 -4.44 50.23 3.39
N ILE A 234 -4.78 49.44 4.39
CA ILE A 234 -4.73 47.94 4.30
C ILE A 234 -5.53 47.37 3.11
N HIS A 235 -6.68 47.95 2.76
CA HIS A 235 -7.47 47.52 1.62
C HIS A 235 -6.74 47.71 0.29
N GLN A 236 -6.17 48.89 0.07
CA GLN A 236 -5.41 49.21 -1.14
C GLN A 236 -4.10 48.42 -1.21
N ALA A 237 -3.40 48.26 -0.09
CA ALA A 237 -2.21 47.42 0.00
C ALA A 237 -2.54 45.96 -0.37
N PHE A 238 -3.65 45.41 0.13
CA PHE A 238 -4.11 44.05 -0.18
C PHE A 238 -4.41 43.88 -1.68
N GLU A 239 -5.17 44.79 -2.25
CA GLU A 239 -5.51 44.84 -3.66
C GLU A 239 -4.29 44.87 -4.55
N LYS A 240 -3.36 45.81 -4.31
CA LYS A 240 -2.11 46.00 -5.07
C LYS A 240 -1.28 44.70 -5.08
N VAL A 241 -1.08 44.05 -3.91
CA VAL A 241 -0.28 42.83 -3.83
C VAL A 241 -0.91 41.69 -4.65
N ILE A 242 -2.23 41.57 -4.65
CA ILE A 242 -2.93 40.54 -5.41
C ILE A 242 -2.88 40.80 -6.92
N GLU A 243 -3.10 42.07 -7.33
CA GLU A 243 -3.02 42.44 -8.74
C GLU A 243 -1.60 42.30 -9.30
N ASP A 244 -0.57 42.73 -8.55
CA ASP A 244 0.81 42.54 -8.96
C ASP A 244 1.18 41.06 -9.10
N HIS A 245 0.73 40.22 -8.16
CA HIS A 245 0.95 38.79 -8.28
C HIS A 245 0.26 38.21 -9.52
N LYS A 246 -0.94 38.69 -9.85
CA LYS A 246 -1.68 38.27 -11.05
C LYS A 246 -0.96 38.70 -12.35
N LYS A 247 -0.46 39.91 -12.38
CA LYS A 247 0.32 40.45 -13.55
C LYS A 247 1.63 39.65 -13.77
N MET A 248 2.34 39.30 -12.69
CA MET A 248 3.63 38.60 -12.78
C MET A 248 3.49 37.10 -13.14
N ASN A 249 2.48 36.41 -12.64
CA ASN A 249 2.36 34.94 -12.73
C ASN A 249 1.20 34.47 -13.62
N GLY A 250 0.42 35.37 -14.23
CA GLY A 250 -0.71 35.03 -15.08
C GLY A 250 -1.71 34.10 -14.38
N ASP A 251 -2.07 32.99 -15.04
CA ASP A 251 -2.99 31.98 -14.50
C ASP A 251 -2.30 30.94 -13.60
N SER A 252 -0.96 30.95 -13.48
CA SER A 252 -0.19 30.06 -12.62
C SER A 252 -0.19 30.56 -11.17
N ARG A 253 -1.37 30.58 -10.55
CA ARG A 253 -1.53 31.01 -9.16
C ARG A 253 -1.35 29.81 -8.22
N THR A 254 -0.63 30.05 -7.09
CA THR A 254 -0.63 29.08 -6.00
C THR A 254 -1.98 29.08 -5.28
N TYR A 255 -2.29 27.97 -4.59
CA TYR A 255 -3.54 27.87 -3.81
C TYR A 255 -3.78 29.07 -2.90
N PHE A 256 -2.72 29.57 -2.23
CA PHE A 256 -2.81 30.72 -1.35
C PHE A 256 -3.30 31.97 -2.07
N TYR A 257 -2.66 32.37 -3.16
CA TYR A 257 -3.04 33.56 -3.94
C TYR A 257 -4.39 33.40 -4.64
N ASP A 258 -4.78 32.19 -5.03
CA ASP A 258 -6.13 31.92 -5.55
C ASP A 258 -7.21 32.20 -4.50
N GLN A 259 -6.98 31.80 -3.24
CA GLN A 259 -7.91 32.09 -2.16
C GLN A 259 -7.94 33.59 -1.82
N LEU A 260 -6.81 34.27 -1.80
CA LEU A 260 -6.77 35.72 -1.58
C LEU A 260 -7.46 36.49 -2.72
N TYR A 261 -7.33 36.04 -3.97
CA TYR A 261 -8.04 36.62 -5.09
C TYR A 261 -9.57 36.46 -4.96
N LYS A 262 -10.04 35.30 -4.54
CA LYS A 262 -11.48 35.08 -4.25
C LYS A 262 -11.98 36.01 -3.14
N ILE A 263 -11.19 36.22 -2.09
CA ILE A 263 -11.50 37.14 -1.01
C ILE A 263 -11.59 38.58 -1.58
N HIS A 264 -10.60 38.99 -2.38
CA HIS A 264 -10.61 40.32 -3.01
C HIS A 264 -11.84 40.51 -3.88
N THR A 265 -12.16 39.59 -4.77
CA THR A 265 -13.35 39.67 -5.63
C THR A 265 -14.66 39.74 -4.82
N LYS A 266 -14.72 38.99 -3.71
CA LYS A 266 -15.88 39.00 -2.84
C LYS A 266 -16.02 40.34 -2.09
N THR A 267 -14.92 40.90 -1.59
CA THR A 267 -14.91 42.17 -0.86
C THR A 267 -15.15 43.38 -1.76
N SER A 268 -14.69 43.36 -3.02
CA SER A 268 -14.90 44.40 -4.00
C SER A 268 -16.31 44.35 -4.59
N GLY A 269 -16.95 43.17 -4.67
CA GLY A 269 -18.29 42.98 -5.25
C GLY A 269 -19.46 42.97 -4.26
N THR A 270 -19.18 42.89 -2.96
CA THR A 270 -20.19 42.82 -1.89
C THR A 270 -19.76 43.68 -0.71
N ASN A 271 -20.71 43.98 0.18
CA ASN A 271 -20.42 44.76 1.40
C ASN A 271 -19.66 43.95 2.49
N SER A 272 -18.93 42.91 2.10
CA SER A 272 -18.13 42.05 3.01
C SER A 272 -16.86 42.72 3.47
N SER A 273 -16.57 42.68 4.77
CA SER A 273 -15.35 43.27 5.33
C SER A 273 -14.14 42.33 5.10
N LEU A 274 -13.04 42.88 4.58
CA LEU A 274 -11.79 42.16 4.31
C LEU A 274 -11.31 41.33 5.53
N HIS A 275 -11.33 41.91 6.73
CA HIS A 275 -10.88 41.24 7.95
C HIS A 275 -11.74 40.01 8.32
N LEU A 276 -13.06 40.05 8.04
CA LEU A 276 -13.95 38.91 8.28
C LEU A 276 -13.71 37.76 7.30
N GLU A 277 -13.50 38.09 6.02
CA GLU A 277 -13.20 37.10 5.00
C GLU A 277 -11.82 36.45 5.24
N LEU A 278 -10.80 37.24 5.59
CA LEU A 278 -9.49 36.71 5.99
C LEU A 278 -9.57 35.82 7.22
N ARG A 279 -10.36 36.19 8.22
CA ARG A 279 -10.59 35.37 9.42
C ARG A 279 -11.31 34.06 9.10
N THR A 280 -12.29 34.10 8.22
CA THR A 280 -13.00 32.91 7.76
C THR A 280 -12.07 31.97 7.02
N PHE A 281 -11.23 32.50 6.11
CA PHE A 281 -10.21 31.72 5.42
C PHE A 281 -9.17 31.13 6.39
N ALA A 282 -8.69 31.91 7.35
CA ALA A 282 -7.74 31.46 8.36
C ALA A 282 -8.28 30.29 9.20
N LYS A 283 -9.52 30.39 9.67
CA LYS A 283 -10.21 29.31 10.41
C LYS A 283 -10.34 28.04 9.57
N ARG A 284 -10.76 28.21 8.33
CA ARG A 284 -10.98 27.10 7.40
C ARG A 284 -9.69 26.38 7.02
N SER A 285 -8.60 27.14 6.80
CA SER A 285 -7.29 26.58 6.44
C SER A 285 -6.66 25.78 7.57
N GLY A 286 -6.96 26.09 8.83
CA GLY A 286 -6.35 25.48 10.00
C GLY A 286 -4.86 25.79 10.16
N VAL A 287 -4.31 26.78 9.44
CA VAL A 287 -2.91 27.22 9.51
C VAL A 287 -2.76 28.27 10.59
N ARG A 288 -1.97 27.99 11.62
CA ARG A 288 -1.77 28.88 12.79
C ARG A 288 -1.21 30.25 12.41
N GLU A 289 -0.26 30.28 11.49
CA GLU A 289 0.37 31.47 10.97
C GLU A 289 -0.66 32.38 10.30
N MET A 290 -1.53 31.80 9.46
CA MET A 290 -2.61 32.54 8.81
C MET A 290 -3.63 33.06 9.83
N MET A 291 -3.89 32.31 10.90
CA MET A 291 -4.77 32.73 11.99
C MET A 291 -4.21 33.93 12.74
N ARG A 292 -2.90 33.92 13.08
CA ARG A 292 -2.22 35.05 13.73
C ARG A 292 -2.27 36.30 12.83
N PHE A 293 -1.95 36.15 11.54
CA PHE A 293 -2.03 37.23 10.57
C PHE A 293 -3.44 37.85 10.51
N SER A 294 -4.49 37.03 10.38
CA SER A 294 -5.86 37.52 10.32
C SER A 294 -6.31 38.21 11.59
N ASN A 295 -5.88 37.74 12.77
CA ASN A 295 -6.18 38.36 14.06
C ASN A 295 -5.47 39.73 14.20
N ILE A 296 -4.20 39.81 13.80
CA ILE A 296 -3.46 41.09 13.81
C ILE A 296 -4.19 42.14 12.98
N ILE A 297 -4.67 41.78 11.78
CA ILE A 297 -5.46 42.69 10.94
C ILE A 297 -6.78 43.06 11.64
N SER A 298 -7.54 42.05 12.10
CA SER A 298 -8.84 42.27 12.70
C SER A 298 -8.78 43.20 13.93
N ASP A 299 -7.76 43.02 14.78
CA ASP A 299 -7.62 43.75 16.05
C ASP A 299 -7.04 45.16 15.87
N ASN A 300 -6.35 45.43 14.76
CA ASN A 300 -5.61 46.69 14.57
C ASN A 300 -5.99 47.45 13.29
N ILE A 301 -7.07 47.05 12.61
CA ILE A 301 -7.45 47.66 11.31
C ILE A 301 -7.68 49.20 11.40
N SER A 302 -8.08 49.70 12.55
CA SER A 302 -8.27 51.14 12.83
C SER A 302 -7.01 51.82 13.41
N LYS A 303 -5.97 51.09 13.71
CA LYS A 303 -4.75 51.57 14.36
C LYS A 303 -3.52 51.41 13.44
N GLY A 304 -3.44 52.18 12.38
CA GLY A 304 -2.48 51.96 11.31
C GLY A 304 -1.03 51.72 11.73
N SER A 305 -0.47 52.57 12.61
CA SER A 305 0.93 52.44 13.06
C SER A 305 1.19 51.21 13.91
N GLU A 306 0.22 50.81 14.74
CA GLU A 306 0.31 49.57 15.55
C GLU A 306 0.17 48.33 14.68
N LEU A 307 -0.70 48.38 13.66
CA LEU A 307 -0.83 47.32 12.67
C LEU A 307 0.49 47.04 11.97
N VAL A 308 1.16 48.07 11.46
CA VAL A 308 2.46 47.91 10.78
C VAL A 308 3.50 47.29 11.71
N LYS A 309 3.62 47.80 12.97
CA LYS A 309 4.55 47.25 13.93
C LYS A 309 4.31 45.74 14.20
N LYS A 310 3.07 45.33 14.41
CA LYS A 310 2.73 43.93 14.69
C LYS A 310 2.93 43.04 13.46
N LEU A 311 2.63 43.53 12.25
CA LEU A 311 2.86 42.77 11.03
C LEU A 311 4.37 42.59 10.74
N LYS A 312 5.22 43.62 11.04
CA LYS A 312 6.70 43.48 10.97
C LYS A 312 7.20 42.39 11.90
N GLN A 313 6.76 42.39 13.14
CA GLN A 313 7.14 41.35 14.12
C GLN A 313 6.69 39.95 13.65
N GLU A 314 5.46 39.79 13.14
CA GLU A 314 4.97 38.51 12.62
C GLU A 314 5.77 38.08 11.39
N SER A 315 6.11 38.99 10.49
CA SER A 315 6.97 38.73 9.32
C SER A 315 8.33 38.17 9.73
N GLU A 316 8.99 38.78 10.72
CA GLU A 316 10.27 38.31 11.24
C GLU A 316 10.19 36.91 11.83
N VAL A 317 9.15 36.64 12.63
CA VAL A 317 8.87 35.29 13.19
C VAL A 317 8.70 34.25 12.08
N LEU A 318 7.95 34.58 11.04
CA LEU A 318 7.71 33.68 9.91
C LEU A 318 8.98 33.42 9.09
N TRP A 319 9.80 34.42 8.87
CA TRP A 319 11.10 34.27 8.20
C TRP A 319 12.06 33.43 9.01
N PHE A 320 12.12 33.64 10.31
CA PHE A 320 12.92 32.79 11.21
C PHE A 320 12.47 31.34 11.20
N ALA A 321 11.14 31.09 11.29
CA ALA A 321 10.57 29.76 11.21
C ALA A 321 10.89 29.07 9.86
N ARG A 322 10.82 29.81 8.75
CA ARG A 322 11.18 29.31 7.43
C ARG A 322 12.66 28.96 7.31
N LYS A 323 13.54 29.81 7.85
CA LYS A 323 14.99 29.54 7.90
C LYS A 323 15.27 28.25 8.68
N LYS A 324 14.69 28.11 9.88
CA LYS A 324 14.83 26.91 10.71
C LYS A 324 14.33 25.66 10.02
N GLN A 325 13.19 25.74 9.31
CA GLN A 325 12.68 24.61 8.54
C GLN A 325 13.60 24.22 7.37
N ALA A 326 14.21 25.19 6.71
CA ALA A 326 15.20 24.93 5.66
C ALA A 326 16.46 24.25 6.21
N GLU A 327 16.97 24.72 7.34
CA GLU A 327 18.11 24.11 8.05
C GLU A 327 17.80 22.66 8.48
N GLU A 328 16.61 22.40 9.01
CA GLU A 328 16.17 21.05 9.39
C GLU A 328 16.09 20.10 8.18
N LYS A 329 15.53 20.58 7.07
CA LYS A 329 15.52 19.81 5.81
C LYS A 329 16.93 19.51 5.31
N GLY A 330 17.86 20.48 5.40
CA GLY A 330 19.26 20.27 5.07
C GLY A 330 19.90 19.18 5.93
N ARG A 331 19.70 19.23 7.25
CA ARG A 331 20.23 18.22 8.17
C ARG A 331 19.66 16.82 7.93
N ILE A 332 18.35 16.72 7.60
CA ILE A 332 17.74 15.44 7.22
C ILE A 332 18.36 14.89 5.92
N ALA A 333 18.62 15.76 4.94
CA ALA A 333 19.28 15.37 3.70
C ALA A 333 20.71 14.85 3.96
N GLU A 334 21.48 15.52 4.81
CA GLU A 334 22.81 15.09 5.23
C GLU A 334 22.79 13.72 5.91
N THR A 335 21.84 13.49 6.84
CA THR A 335 21.66 12.19 7.50
C THR A 335 21.33 11.08 6.50
N LYS A 336 20.51 11.36 5.48
CA LYS A 336 20.19 10.39 4.42
C LYS A 336 21.42 10.04 3.58
N LEU A 337 22.27 11.00 3.27
CA LEU A 337 23.52 10.76 2.54
C LEU A 337 24.49 9.91 3.37
N THR A 338 24.64 10.23 4.66
CA THR A 338 25.49 9.44 5.59
C THR A 338 24.99 7.99 5.69
N PHE A 339 23.68 7.76 5.77
CA PHE A 339 23.10 6.41 5.80
C PHE A 339 23.44 5.62 4.52
N THR A 340 23.37 6.26 3.36
CA THR A 340 23.74 5.63 2.09
C THR A 340 25.23 5.23 2.06
N LEU A 341 26.10 6.08 2.59
CA LEU A 341 27.54 5.78 2.71
C LEU A 341 27.80 4.58 3.65
N VAL A 342 27.08 4.49 4.76
CA VAL A 342 27.19 3.34 5.70
C VAL A 342 26.80 2.03 5.02
N ILE A 343 25.71 2.02 4.23
CA ILE A 343 25.31 0.82 3.47
C ILE A 343 26.41 0.44 2.46
N LEU A 344 26.97 1.41 1.75
CA LEU A 344 28.00 1.18 0.75
C LEU A 344 29.29 0.64 1.41
N LEU A 345 29.66 1.15 2.58
CA LEU A 345 30.76 0.63 3.39
C LEU A 345 30.51 -0.82 3.81
N LEU A 346 29.29 -1.16 4.25
CA LEU A 346 28.94 -2.53 4.64
C LEU A 346 29.05 -3.50 3.47
N VAL A 347 28.59 -3.11 2.27
CA VAL A 347 28.75 -3.91 1.06
C VAL A 347 30.23 -4.11 0.72
N LEU A 348 31.05 -3.06 0.81
CA LEU A 348 32.50 -3.15 0.59
C LEU A 348 33.15 -4.14 1.54
N VAL A 349 32.82 -4.08 2.83
CA VAL A 349 33.32 -5.00 3.86
C VAL A 349 32.90 -6.44 3.54
N MET A 350 31.66 -6.68 3.13
CA MET A 350 31.21 -8.01 2.72
C MET A 350 32.02 -8.57 1.53
N ILE A 351 32.25 -7.73 0.51
CA ILE A 351 33.02 -8.15 -0.68
C ILE A 351 34.48 -8.49 -0.32
N THR A 352 35.06 -7.75 0.62
CA THR A 352 36.48 -8.01 1.02
C THR A 352 36.64 -9.22 1.94
N ILE A 353 35.63 -9.51 2.78
CA ILE A 353 35.68 -10.66 3.71
C ILE A 353 35.32 -11.99 2.99
N ALA A 354 34.42 -11.95 1.99
CA ALA A 354 33.95 -13.17 1.32
C ALA A 354 35.08 -14.08 0.80
N PRO A 355 36.09 -13.60 0.07
CA PRO A 355 37.20 -14.46 -0.39
C PRO A 355 38.06 -14.97 0.76
N ALA A 356 38.24 -14.21 1.83
CA ALA A 356 39.00 -14.65 3.00
C ALA A 356 38.31 -15.83 3.72
N MET A 357 36.98 -15.80 3.83
CA MET A 357 36.21 -16.91 4.42
C MET A 357 36.19 -18.15 3.53
N MET A 358 36.19 -17.99 2.20
CA MET A 358 36.25 -19.13 1.28
C MET A 358 37.61 -19.87 1.32
N ASN A 359 38.70 -19.17 1.65
CA ASN A 359 40.03 -19.77 1.77
C ASN A 359 40.30 -20.42 3.14
N MET A 360 39.44 -20.20 4.14
CA MET A 360 39.56 -20.82 5.46
C MET A 360 38.69 -22.07 5.65
N SER A 361 37.83 -22.40 4.69
CA SER A 361 36.97 -23.60 4.68
C SER A 361 37.58 -24.67 3.75
#